data_c16e032b6ca0581c77de3bc5b7a4782a
#
_entry.id   c16e032b6ca0581c77de3bc5b7a4782a
#
_cell.length_a   1.000
_cell.length_b   1.000
_cell.length_c   1.000
_cell.angle_alpha   90.00
_cell.angle_beta   90.00
_cell.angle_gamma   90.00
#
_symmetry.space_group_name_H-M   'P 1'
#
loop_
_entity.id
_entity.type
_entity.pdbx_description
1 polymer ?
#
loop_
_entity_poly.entity_id
_entity_poly.type
_entity_poly.pdbx_seq_one_letter_code
_entity_poly.pdbx_strand_id
1 'polypeptide(L)'
;MNRRTSRARRAAAVAAIGALCLALAGCATAPPPAPAHAMARADLGMQSSATTFADFPAAPRDPAPDAGTDGIVLHVTRDIAVHDAPDGAVFARLPATQLDNPTWVPVIAERGPWAQVLLPSRPNGSTGWIRTDGAVERARTPYAIDVDIDARRLVVRNNGAVVGEWVVGVGSPDSPTPRGRTYIMAAIQETVTTFSPIILPLGAHSDTFSTYGGGPGTVALHGWPDPAVFGKASSDGCVRVPDDALRLLATLPLGTLVHLR
;
A
#
# COMPACT_ATOMS: atom_id res chain seq x y z
N MET A 1 7.97 22.53 -93.88
CA MET A 1 7.14 22.53 -95.17
C MET A 1 5.66 22.50 -94.76
N ASN A 2 4.95 23.57 -95.09
CA ASN A 2 3.47 23.72 -95.19
C ASN A 2 2.63 23.53 -93.96
N ARG A 3 2.09 24.57 -93.47
CA ARG A 3 0.99 25.45 -93.86
C ARG A 3 -0.37 25.07 -93.28
N ARG A 4 -0.91 26.02 -92.47
CA ARG A 4 -2.29 26.62 -92.60
C ARG A 4 -3.43 25.68 -92.14
N THR A 5 -4.49 26.12 -91.52
CA THR A 5 -5.21 27.42 -91.39
C THR A 5 -6.31 27.23 -90.30
N SER A 6 -6.44 28.20 -89.44
CA SER A 6 -7.60 29.03 -89.13
C SER A 6 -9.00 28.43 -89.37
N ARG A 7 -9.83 28.47 -88.35
CA ARG A 7 -11.11 29.22 -88.37
C ARG A 7 -11.81 29.27 -87.01
N ALA A 8 -12.05 30.46 -86.67
CA ALA A 8 -12.91 30.81 -85.57
C ALA A 8 -14.39 30.51 -85.86
N ARG A 9 -15.17 30.19 -84.88
CA ARG A 9 -16.58 30.59 -84.80
C ARG A 9 -17.07 30.65 -83.33
N ARG A 10 -17.64 31.71 -83.10
CA ARG A 10 -18.35 32.38 -82.03
C ARG A 10 -19.42 31.56 -81.32
N ALA A 11 -19.62 31.99 -80.09
CA ALA A 11 -20.85 32.17 -79.31
C ALA A 11 -21.47 30.99 -78.60
N ALA A 12 -21.50 31.03 -77.32
CA ALA A 12 -22.71 31.42 -76.58
C ALA A 12 -22.42 31.37 -75.07
N ALA A 13 -22.69 32.49 -74.41
CA ALA A 13 -22.66 32.60 -72.99
C ALA A 13 -23.85 31.88 -72.39
N VAL A 14 -23.60 31.00 -71.42
CA VAL A 14 -24.62 30.54 -70.47
C VAL A 14 -24.01 30.75 -69.09
N ALA A 15 -24.56 31.72 -68.36
CA ALA A 15 -24.27 31.98 -66.96
C ALA A 15 -24.86 30.84 -66.12
N ALA A 16 -24.01 30.02 -65.49
CA ALA A 16 -24.41 29.11 -64.43
C ALA A 16 -23.88 29.70 -63.12
N ILE A 17 -24.78 30.17 -62.29
CA ILE A 17 -24.55 30.55 -60.90
C ILE A 17 -24.32 29.27 -60.11
N GLY A 18 -23.06 28.92 -59.87
CA GLY A 18 -22.66 27.84 -58.98
C GLY A 18 -22.57 28.38 -57.58
N ALA A 19 -23.50 27.95 -56.69
CA ALA A 19 -23.48 28.22 -55.28
C ALA A 19 -22.25 27.52 -54.66
N LEU A 20 -21.28 28.34 -54.20
CA LEU A 20 -20.10 27.86 -53.45
C LEU A 20 -20.55 27.58 -52.03
N CYS A 21 -20.90 26.31 -51.69
CA CYS A 21 -21.05 25.86 -50.32
C CYS A 21 -19.68 25.78 -49.68
N LEU A 22 -19.27 26.78 -48.91
CA LEU A 22 -18.17 26.68 -47.95
C LEU A 22 -18.57 25.70 -46.85
N ALA A 23 -18.12 24.46 -46.91
CA ALA A 23 -18.15 23.55 -45.78
C ALA A 23 -17.11 24.04 -44.74
N LEU A 24 -17.56 24.76 -43.75
CA LEU A 24 -16.79 25.02 -42.52
C LEU A 24 -16.68 23.67 -41.80
N ALA A 25 -15.55 22.96 -42.03
CA ALA A 25 -15.14 21.86 -41.19
C ALA A 25 -14.75 22.44 -39.81
N GLY A 26 -15.72 22.54 -38.91
CA GLY A 26 -15.46 22.83 -37.51
C GLY A 26 -14.66 21.69 -36.94
N CYS A 27 -13.36 21.89 -36.65
CA CYS A 27 -12.62 21.03 -35.77
C CYS A 27 -13.30 21.12 -34.40
N ALA A 28 -14.21 20.17 -34.12
CA ALA A 28 -14.67 19.93 -32.78
C ALA A 28 -13.46 19.39 -31.99
N THR A 29 -12.76 20.29 -31.27
CA THR A 29 -11.80 19.89 -30.25
C THR A 29 -12.59 19.08 -29.23
N ALA A 30 -12.26 17.78 -29.11
CA ALA A 30 -12.81 16.95 -28.04
C ALA A 30 -12.62 17.71 -26.71
N PRO A 31 -13.61 17.76 -25.82
CA PRO A 31 -13.43 18.35 -24.52
C PRO A 31 -12.24 17.65 -23.84
N PRO A 32 -11.38 18.40 -23.09
CA PRO A 32 -10.31 17.78 -22.33
C PRO A 32 -10.92 16.70 -21.43
N PRO A 33 -10.24 15.54 -21.25
CA PRO A 33 -10.73 14.51 -20.35
C PRO A 33 -11.00 15.17 -19.01
N ALA A 34 -12.20 14.92 -18.46
CA ALA A 34 -12.58 15.40 -17.15
C ALA A 34 -11.46 15.01 -16.16
N PRO A 35 -11.00 15.91 -15.26
CA PRO A 35 -9.99 15.57 -14.29
C PRO A 35 -10.44 14.33 -13.54
N ALA A 36 -9.57 13.31 -13.45
CA ALA A 36 -9.82 12.10 -12.70
C ALA A 36 -10.32 12.52 -11.31
N HIS A 37 -11.57 12.16 -11.01
CA HIS A 37 -12.32 12.73 -9.91
C HIS A 37 -11.66 12.41 -8.58
N ALA A 38 -11.12 13.43 -7.90
CA ALA A 38 -10.97 13.35 -6.46
C ALA A 38 -12.37 13.06 -5.89
N MET A 39 -12.58 11.88 -5.30
CA MET A 39 -13.86 11.57 -4.65
C MET A 39 -14.21 12.68 -3.67
N ALA A 40 -15.48 13.10 -3.68
CA ALA A 40 -15.97 14.04 -2.70
C ALA A 40 -15.77 13.46 -1.29
N ARG A 41 -15.47 14.29 -0.30
CA ARG A 41 -15.27 13.84 1.10
C ARG A 41 -16.45 13.00 1.63
N ALA A 42 -17.67 13.33 1.23
CA ALA A 42 -18.86 12.58 1.61
C ALA A 42 -18.85 11.16 1.04
N ASP A 43 -18.46 11.00 -0.23
CA ASP A 43 -18.38 9.69 -0.89
C ASP A 43 -17.26 8.83 -0.29
N LEU A 44 -16.12 9.45 0.09
CA LEU A 44 -15.04 8.76 0.77
C LEU A 44 -15.47 8.27 2.17
N GLY A 45 -16.29 9.03 2.88
CA GLY A 45 -16.85 8.65 4.18
C GLY A 45 -17.72 7.39 4.13
N MET A 46 -18.27 7.04 2.98
CA MET A 46 -19.08 5.84 2.76
C MET A 46 -18.22 4.58 2.49
N GLN A 47 -16.94 4.74 2.18
CA GLN A 47 -16.05 3.62 1.93
C GLN A 47 -15.63 2.94 3.24
N SER A 48 -15.55 1.61 3.23
CA SER A 48 -15.01 0.83 4.34
C SER A 48 -13.56 1.23 4.61
N SER A 49 -13.21 1.40 5.90
CA SER A 49 -11.87 1.79 6.31
C SER A 49 -10.91 0.61 6.20
N ALA A 50 -9.78 0.81 5.52
CA ALA A 50 -8.68 -0.15 5.46
C ALA A 50 -7.90 -0.13 6.79
N THR A 51 -8.45 -0.80 7.77
CA THR A 51 -7.87 -0.99 9.10
C THR A 51 -7.57 -2.47 9.32
N THR A 52 -6.86 -2.78 10.40
CA THR A 52 -6.62 -4.17 10.83
C THR A 52 -7.92 -4.96 11.10
N PHE A 53 -9.06 -4.27 11.28
CA PHE A 53 -10.38 -4.89 11.50
C PHE A 53 -11.13 -5.22 10.20
N ALA A 54 -10.65 -4.77 9.05
CA ALA A 54 -11.34 -4.91 7.77
C ALA A 54 -10.87 -6.13 6.98
N ASP A 55 -11.76 -6.61 6.12
CA ASP A 55 -11.48 -7.67 5.16
C ASP A 55 -11.85 -7.21 3.74
N PHE A 56 -10.89 -7.26 2.82
CA PHE A 56 -11.05 -6.90 1.42
C PHE A 56 -10.59 -8.06 0.53
N PRO A 57 -11.39 -9.13 0.37
CA PRO A 57 -10.98 -10.32 -0.37
C PRO A 57 -10.61 -10.05 -1.82
N ALA A 58 -11.15 -8.97 -2.41
CA ALA A 58 -10.86 -8.55 -3.78
C ALA A 58 -9.71 -7.53 -3.89
N ALA A 59 -9.06 -7.15 -2.78
CA ALA A 59 -7.92 -6.23 -2.83
C ALA A 59 -6.77 -6.81 -3.67
N PRO A 60 -6.05 -5.98 -4.44
CA PRO A 60 -4.84 -6.42 -5.12
C PRO A 60 -3.86 -7.05 -4.13
N ARG A 61 -3.22 -8.13 -4.56
CA ARG A 61 -2.25 -8.86 -3.74
C ARG A 61 -0.84 -8.30 -3.96
N ASP A 62 -0.01 -8.43 -2.93
CA ASP A 62 1.40 -8.14 -3.05
C ASP A 62 2.04 -9.05 -4.10
N PRO A 63 2.59 -8.48 -5.20
CA PRO A 63 3.16 -9.28 -6.29
C PRO A 63 4.53 -9.88 -5.96
N ALA A 64 5.18 -9.43 -4.88
CA ALA A 64 6.54 -9.82 -4.53
C ALA A 64 6.75 -9.86 -3.01
N PRO A 65 6.09 -10.78 -2.28
CA PRO A 65 6.04 -10.80 -0.81
C PRO A 65 7.42 -11.02 -0.15
N ASP A 66 8.40 -11.51 -0.90
CA ASP A 66 9.78 -11.73 -0.42
C ASP A 66 10.75 -10.60 -0.79
N ALA A 67 10.29 -9.62 -1.57
CA ALA A 67 11.15 -8.53 -2.03
C ALA A 67 11.30 -7.43 -0.96
N GLY A 68 12.51 -6.87 -0.87
CA GLY A 68 12.75 -5.62 -0.14
C GLY A 68 12.06 -4.41 -0.81
N THR A 69 12.14 -3.27 -0.15
CA THR A 69 11.71 -1.97 -0.68
C THR A 69 12.84 -0.96 -0.58
N ASP A 70 12.66 0.20 -1.22
CA ASP A 70 13.60 1.33 -1.07
C ASP A 70 13.48 2.04 0.29
N GLY A 71 12.69 1.52 1.22
CA GLY A 71 12.46 2.11 2.53
C GLY A 71 11.57 3.36 2.51
N ILE A 72 10.89 3.63 1.40
CA ILE A 72 9.95 4.75 1.32
C ILE A 72 8.69 4.39 2.10
N VAL A 73 8.27 5.33 2.95
CA VAL A 73 7.03 5.24 3.73
C VAL A 73 6.21 6.51 3.52
N LEU A 74 4.89 6.37 3.53
CA LEU A 74 3.96 7.48 3.40
C LEU A 74 3.15 7.64 4.68
N HIS A 75 3.19 8.86 5.24
CA HIS A 75 2.31 9.29 6.33
C HIS A 75 1.00 9.80 5.74
N VAL A 76 -0.08 9.17 6.11
CA VAL A 76 -1.43 9.58 5.71
C VAL A 76 -1.94 10.64 6.67
N THR A 77 -1.98 11.89 6.25
CA THR A 77 -2.32 13.03 7.12
C THR A 77 -3.83 13.28 7.24
N ARG A 78 -4.62 12.69 6.36
CA ARG A 78 -6.10 12.64 6.39
C ARG A 78 -6.56 11.40 5.63
N ASP A 79 -7.79 10.98 5.85
CA ASP A 79 -8.37 9.86 5.13
C ASP A 79 -8.25 10.03 3.61
N ILE A 80 -7.79 8.98 2.93
CA ILE A 80 -7.58 8.97 1.48
C ILE A 80 -8.21 7.73 0.82
N ALA A 81 -8.54 7.87 -0.45
CA ALA A 81 -9.06 6.77 -1.26
C ALA A 81 -7.96 5.74 -1.55
N VAL A 82 -8.33 4.47 -1.50
CA VAL A 82 -7.52 3.33 -1.93
C VAL A 82 -8.13 2.73 -3.18
N HIS A 83 -7.33 2.61 -4.22
CA HIS A 83 -7.71 2.13 -5.54
C HIS A 83 -7.14 0.75 -5.82
N ASP A 84 -7.80 -0.01 -6.67
CA ASP A 84 -7.34 -1.33 -7.13
C ASP A 84 -6.17 -1.23 -8.15
N ALA A 85 -6.06 -0.10 -8.84
CA ALA A 85 -5.00 0.23 -9.79
C ALA A 85 -4.81 1.76 -9.86
N PRO A 86 -3.73 2.28 -10.46
CA PRO A 86 -3.64 3.67 -10.87
C PRO A 86 -4.82 4.05 -11.75
N ASP A 87 -5.53 5.13 -11.38
CA ASP A 87 -6.79 5.59 -12.01
C ASP A 87 -7.95 4.55 -12.00
N GLY A 88 -7.81 3.47 -11.22
CA GLY A 88 -8.80 2.41 -11.08
C GLY A 88 -9.90 2.73 -10.08
N ALA A 89 -10.73 1.73 -9.79
CA ALA A 89 -11.86 1.87 -8.88
C ALA A 89 -11.42 2.05 -7.42
N VAL A 90 -12.11 2.91 -6.68
CA VAL A 90 -11.94 3.02 -5.23
C VAL A 90 -12.66 1.85 -4.56
N PHE A 91 -11.95 1.09 -3.73
CA PHE A 91 -12.54 -0.03 -2.98
C PHE A 91 -12.49 0.16 -1.46
N ALA A 92 -11.66 1.07 -0.97
CA ALA A 92 -11.50 1.33 0.46
C ALA A 92 -11.08 2.78 0.73
N ARG A 93 -11.08 3.13 1.99
CA ARG A 93 -10.53 4.37 2.54
C ARG A 93 -9.40 4.02 3.52
N LEU A 94 -8.21 4.57 3.32
CA LEU A 94 -7.11 4.46 4.28
C LEU A 94 -7.21 5.61 5.29
N PRO A 95 -7.48 5.32 6.57
CA PRO A 95 -7.63 6.38 7.58
C PRO A 95 -6.28 6.98 8.00
N ALA A 96 -6.30 8.21 8.50
CA ALA A 96 -5.12 8.91 9.00
C ALA A 96 -4.51 8.27 10.27
N THR A 97 -5.27 7.45 10.98
CA THR A 97 -4.81 6.76 12.19
C THR A 97 -5.14 5.27 12.17
N GLN A 98 -4.26 4.48 12.79
CA GLN A 98 -4.41 3.05 13.01
C GLN A 98 -4.10 2.76 14.49
N LEU A 99 -5.03 2.15 15.22
CA LEU A 99 -4.86 1.83 16.65
C LEU A 99 -4.32 3.04 17.43
N ASP A 100 -4.94 4.21 17.25
CA ASP A 100 -4.56 5.51 17.84
C ASP A 100 -3.15 6.01 17.51
N ASN A 101 -2.48 5.41 16.52
CA ASN A 101 -1.20 5.86 15.99
C ASN A 101 -1.37 6.50 14.61
N PRO A 102 -0.47 7.42 14.20
CA PRO A 102 -0.46 7.93 12.83
C PRO A 102 -0.29 6.80 11.81
N THR A 103 -1.05 6.85 10.72
CA THR A 103 -0.94 5.84 9.65
C THR A 103 0.30 6.09 8.82
N TRP A 104 1.27 5.19 8.93
CA TRP A 104 2.44 5.08 8.08
C TRP A 104 2.42 3.76 7.32
N VAL A 105 2.50 3.82 5.99
CA VAL A 105 2.48 2.63 5.14
C VAL A 105 3.71 2.55 4.24
N PRO A 106 4.32 1.37 4.06
CA PRO A 106 5.45 1.20 3.16
C PRO A 106 4.99 1.20 1.71
N VAL A 107 5.80 1.84 0.86
CA VAL A 107 5.63 1.85 -0.59
C VAL A 107 6.33 0.63 -1.18
N ILE A 108 5.61 -0.14 -2.00
CA ILE A 108 6.13 -1.34 -2.68
C ILE A 108 6.30 -1.14 -4.18
N ALA A 109 5.62 -0.16 -4.77
CA ALA A 109 5.78 0.26 -6.16
C ALA A 109 5.30 1.70 -6.35
N GLU A 110 5.77 2.36 -7.41
CA GLU A 110 5.34 3.70 -7.78
C GLU A 110 5.05 3.78 -9.29
N ARG A 111 4.04 4.56 -9.65
CA ARG A 111 3.67 4.86 -11.03
C ARG A 111 3.15 6.30 -11.14
N GLY A 112 4.00 7.22 -11.57
CA GLY A 112 3.65 8.64 -11.64
C GLY A 112 3.20 9.18 -10.27
N PRO A 113 1.98 9.74 -10.14
CA PRO A 113 1.48 10.26 -8.86
C PRO A 113 0.86 9.16 -7.96
N TRP A 114 1.08 7.88 -8.27
CA TRP A 114 0.51 6.75 -7.56
C TRP A 114 1.58 5.94 -6.83
N ALA A 115 1.29 5.55 -5.61
CA ALA A 115 2.07 4.60 -4.84
C ALA A 115 1.22 3.36 -4.49
N GLN A 116 1.77 2.18 -4.72
CA GLN A 116 1.22 0.94 -4.19
C GLN A 116 1.77 0.73 -2.79
N VAL A 117 0.88 0.54 -1.83
CA VAL A 117 1.21 0.38 -0.42
C VAL A 117 0.67 -0.93 0.12
N LEU A 118 1.32 -1.46 1.17
CA LEU A 118 0.75 -2.56 1.95
C LEU A 118 -0.40 -2.04 2.81
N LEU A 119 -1.47 -2.81 2.89
CA LEU A 119 -2.63 -2.49 3.74
C LEU A 119 -2.60 -3.34 5.01
N PRO A 120 -3.12 -2.81 6.13
CA PRO A 120 -3.20 -3.56 7.39
C PRO A 120 -4.40 -4.49 7.46
N SER A 121 -5.17 -4.61 6.38
CA SER A 121 -6.43 -5.35 6.34
C SER A 121 -6.23 -6.79 5.88
N ARG A 122 -7.19 -7.66 6.21
CA ARG A 122 -7.26 -9.00 5.62
C ARG A 122 -7.61 -8.94 4.13
N PRO A 123 -7.23 -9.97 3.37
CA PRO A 123 -6.29 -11.04 3.71
C PRO A 123 -4.83 -10.55 3.74
N ASN A 124 -3.93 -11.28 4.41
CA ASN A 124 -2.50 -10.95 4.47
C ASN A 124 -1.92 -10.71 3.08
N GLY A 125 -1.06 -9.68 2.94
CA GLY A 125 -0.51 -9.26 1.65
C GLY A 125 -1.50 -8.48 0.77
N SER A 126 -2.59 -7.94 1.34
CA SER A 126 -3.43 -6.96 0.64
C SER A 126 -2.67 -5.68 0.38
N THR A 127 -2.88 -5.12 -0.81
CA THR A 127 -2.28 -3.86 -1.24
C THR A 127 -3.33 -2.92 -1.81
N GLY A 128 -2.95 -1.68 -2.01
CA GLY A 128 -3.79 -0.74 -2.74
C GLY A 128 -2.96 0.41 -3.30
N TRP A 129 -3.52 1.11 -4.26
CA TRP A 129 -2.91 2.28 -4.87
C TRP A 129 -3.50 3.54 -4.26
N ILE A 130 -2.64 4.44 -3.81
CA ILE A 130 -3.00 5.75 -3.27
C ILE A 130 -2.32 6.85 -4.06
N ARG A 131 -2.97 8.02 -4.15
CA ARG A 131 -2.33 9.20 -4.75
C ARG A 131 -1.36 9.83 -3.76
N THR A 132 -0.21 10.26 -4.28
CA THR A 132 0.86 10.87 -3.47
C THR A 132 0.78 12.39 -3.43
N ASP A 133 -0.23 12.99 -4.11
CA ASP A 133 -0.49 14.42 -4.12
C ASP A 133 -1.48 14.82 -2.99
N GLY A 134 -1.02 15.62 -2.09
CA GLY A 134 -1.85 16.42 -1.16
C GLY A 134 -2.17 15.84 0.22
N ALA A 135 -2.42 14.53 0.40
CA ALA A 135 -2.85 13.96 1.69
C ALA A 135 -1.82 13.03 2.33
N VAL A 136 -0.61 13.02 1.79
CA VAL A 136 0.47 12.17 2.29
C VAL A 136 1.77 12.96 2.41
N GLU A 137 2.53 12.64 3.43
CA GLU A 137 3.91 13.09 3.61
C GLU A 137 4.85 11.92 3.33
N ARG A 138 5.90 12.17 2.57
CA ARG A 138 6.87 11.15 2.17
C ARG A 138 8.07 11.18 3.10
N ALA A 139 8.41 10.03 3.64
CA ALA A 139 9.63 9.83 4.41
C ALA A 139 10.38 8.59 3.94
N ARG A 140 11.54 8.35 4.54
CA ARG A 140 12.34 7.16 4.32
C ARG A 140 12.79 6.59 5.67
N THR A 141 12.60 5.29 5.85
CA THR A 141 13.23 4.54 6.93
C THR A 141 14.41 3.75 6.39
N PRO A 142 15.58 3.84 7.03
CA PRO A 142 16.73 3.02 6.65
C PRO A 142 16.64 1.60 7.21
N TYR A 143 15.61 1.32 8.01
CA TYR A 143 15.47 0.07 8.74
C TYR A 143 14.63 -0.96 7.98
N ALA A 144 14.99 -2.22 8.14
CA ALA A 144 14.20 -3.38 7.77
C ALA A 144 14.38 -4.47 8.82
N ILE A 145 13.33 -5.27 9.02
CA ILE A 145 13.30 -6.37 9.96
C ILE A 145 13.07 -7.65 9.17
N ASP A 146 13.95 -8.64 9.40
CA ASP A 146 13.81 -9.98 8.86
C ASP A 146 13.55 -10.95 10.02
N VAL A 147 12.45 -11.70 9.97
CA VAL A 147 12.14 -12.79 10.89
C VAL A 147 12.20 -14.10 10.11
N ASP A 148 13.24 -14.88 10.35
CA ASP A 148 13.32 -16.27 9.90
C ASP A 148 12.52 -17.13 10.87
N ILE A 149 11.32 -17.54 10.45
CA ILE A 149 10.38 -18.31 11.28
C ILE A 149 10.93 -19.70 11.55
N ASP A 150 11.57 -20.33 10.58
CA ASP A 150 12.10 -21.69 10.71
C ASP A 150 13.32 -21.73 11.61
N ALA A 151 14.23 -20.76 11.45
CA ALA A 151 15.40 -20.59 12.31
C ALA A 151 15.08 -19.91 13.65
N ARG A 152 13.89 -19.32 13.79
CA ARG A 152 13.46 -18.55 14.97
C ARG A 152 14.44 -17.41 15.31
N ARG A 153 14.80 -16.65 14.27
CA ARG A 153 15.75 -15.54 14.37
C ARG A 153 15.12 -14.27 13.84
N LEU A 154 15.40 -13.18 14.52
CA LEU A 154 15.03 -11.82 14.10
C LEU A 154 16.32 -11.03 13.87
N VAL A 155 16.40 -10.37 12.72
CA VAL A 155 17.52 -9.50 12.35
C VAL A 155 16.97 -8.11 12.04
N VAL A 156 17.54 -7.09 12.65
CA VAL A 156 17.29 -5.69 12.30
C VAL A 156 18.44 -5.17 11.45
N ARG A 157 18.12 -4.57 10.32
CA ARG A 157 19.09 -3.93 9.43
C ARG A 157 18.89 -2.42 9.39
N ASN A 158 19.99 -1.69 9.25
CA ASN A 158 20.02 -0.25 8.98
C ASN A 158 20.86 -0.04 7.71
N ASN A 159 20.24 0.46 6.63
CA ASN A 159 20.87 0.56 5.30
C ASN A 159 21.56 -0.75 4.87
N GLY A 160 20.93 -1.89 5.13
CA GLY A 160 21.45 -3.22 4.81
C GLY A 160 22.43 -3.81 5.84
N ALA A 161 23.08 -3.00 6.68
CA ALA A 161 23.95 -3.48 7.73
C ALA A 161 23.15 -4.04 8.92
N VAL A 162 23.57 -5.19 9.46
CA VAL A 162 22.97 -5.77 10.67
C VAL A 162 23.31 -4.90 11.87
N VAL A 163 22.28 -4.44 12.58
CA VAL A 163 22.41 -3.65 13.82
C VAL A 163 21.89 -4.38 15.04
N GLY A 164 21.24 -5.52 14.85
CA GLY A 164 20.81 -6.41 15.93
C GLY A 164 20.34 -7.74 15.40
N GLU A 165 20.51 -8.79 16.20
CA GLU A 165 20.13 -10.14 15.87
C GLU A 165 19.82 -10.92 17.14
N TRP A 166 18.66 -11.63 17.17
CA TRP A 166 18.17 -12.34 18.34
C TRP A 166 17.48 -13.65 17.99
N VAL A 167 17.51 -14.58 18.94
CA VAL A 167 16.62 -15.74 18.93
C VAL A 167 15.27 -15.31 19.48
N VAL A 168 14.20 -15.66 18.77
CA VAL A 168 12.81 -15.25 19.06
C VAL A 168 11.89 -16.45 19.21
N GLY A 169 10.73 -16.23 19.84
CA GLY A 169 9.63 -17.19 19.82
C GLY A 169 8.69 -16.87 18.65
N VAL A 170 8.15 -17.88 17.99
CA VAL A 170 7.22 -17.75 16.87
C VAL A 170 5.93 -18.55 17.09
N GLY A 171 4.98 -18.45 16.17
CA GLY A 171 3.73 -19.17 16.19
C GLY A 171 3.93 -20.69 16.26
N SER A 172 3.04 -21.36 16.99
CA SER A 172 2.99 -22.82 17.07
C SER A 172 2.59 -23.45 15.74
N PRO A 173 2.78 -24.76 15.54
CA PRO A 173 2.28 -25.46 14.35
C PRO A 173 0.78 -25.30 14.14
N ASP A 174 -0.01 -25.19 15.22
CA ASP A 174 -1.46 -25.04 15.18
C ASP A 174 -1.89 -23.59 14.92
N SER A 175 -0.99 -22.63 15.16
CA SER A 175 -1.20 -21.20 14.89
C SER A 175 0.11 -20.55 14.42
N PRO A 176 0.53 -20.81 13.19
CA PRO A 176 1.81 -20.35 12.69
C PRO A 176 1.86 -18.83 12.54
N THR A 177 3.04 -18.26 12.70
CA THR A 177 3.31 -16.89 12.26
C THR A 177 3.10 -16.83 10.74
N PRO A 178 2.23 -15.92 10.22
CA PRO A 178 1.97 -15.81 8.78
C PRO A 178 3.22 -15.37 8.04
N ARG A 179 3.43 -15.93 6.83
CA ARG A 179 4.57 -15.56 5.97
C ARG A 179 4.23 -14.42 5.03
N GLY A 180 5.26 -13.68 4.61
CA GLY A 180 5.18 -12.59 3.68
C GLY A 180 5.77 -11.30 4.23
N ARG A 181 5.71 -10.22 3.47
CA ARG A 181 6.12 -8.92 3.98
C ARG A 181 4.94 -8.15 4.56
N THR A 182 5.22 -7.47 5.64
CA THR A 182 4.32 -6.62 6.41
C THR A 182 5.10 -5.42 6.95
N TYR A 183 4.58 -4.73 7.94
CA TYR A 183 5.24 -3.54 8.50
C TYR A 183 4.80 -3.29 9.94
N ILE A 184 5.58 -2.52 10.70
CA ILE A 184 5.18 -2.02 12.01
C ILE A 184 4.05 -0.99 11.80
N MET A 185 2.83 -1.36 12.19
CA MET A 185 1.64 -0.53 12.00
C MET A 185 1.44 0.48 13.12
N ALA A 186 1.74 0.08 14.35
CA ALA A 186 1.50 0.85 15.55
C ALA A 186 2.52 0.50 16.65
N ALA A 187 2.60 1.33 17.66
CA ALA A 187 3.33 1.09 18.91
C ALA A 187 2.40 1.36 20.08
N ILE A 188 1.98 0.31 20.79
CA ILE A 188 1.00 0.38 21.87
C ILE A 188 1.72 0.17 23.20
N GLN A 189 1.67 1.16 24.07
CA GLN A 189 2.12 0.97 25.44
C GLN A 189 1.09 0.14 26.19
N GLU A 190 1.52 -1.02 26.68
CA GLU A 190 0.64 -1.92 27.44
C GLU A 190 0.64 -1.49 28.91
N THR A 191 -0.54 -1.18 29.43
CA THR A 191 -0.72 -0.71 30.82
C THR A 191 -1.61 -1.64 31.66
N VAL A 192 -2.25 -2.61 31.04
CA VAL A 192 -3.22 -3.49 31.67
C VAL A 192 -2.67 -4.91 31.90
N THR A 193 -2.10 -5.50 30.84
CA THR A 193 -1.48 -6.83 30.91
C THR A 193 0.02 -6.68 30.90
N THR A 194 0.70 -7.09 31.97
CA THR A 194 2.12 -6.82 32.17
C THR A 194 3.08 -7.79 31.48
N PHE A 195 2.62 -8.50 30.43
CA PHE A 195 3.46 -9.46 29.73
C PHE A 195 4.50 -8.78 28.80
N SER A 196 4.24 -7.55 28.36
CA SER A 196 5.15 -6.77 27.52
C SER A 196 4.93 -5.27 27.77
N PRO A 197 5.98 -4.46 27.99
CA PRO A 197 5.81 -3.01 28.20
C PRO A 197 5.32 -2.28 26.95
N ILE A 198 5.57 -2.83 25.76
CA ILE A 198 5.12 -2.31 24.48
C ILE A 198 4.75 -3.48 23.55
N ILE A 199 3.74 -3.28 22.75
CA ILE A 199 3.32 -4.19 21.68
C ILE A 199 3.44 -3.44 20.36
N LEU A 200 4.02 -4.07 19.35
CA LEU A 200 4.19 -3.52 18.01
C LEU A 200 3.33 -4.34 17.03
N PRO A 201 2.04 -3.98 16.85
CA PRO A 201 1.17 -4.63 15.88
C PRO A 201 1.72 -4.50 14.46
N LEU A 202 1.62 -5.56 13.70
CA LEU A 202 2.00 -5.63 12.28
C LEU A 202 0.76 -5.51 11.39
N GLY A 203 0.95 -5.14 10.13
CA GLY A 203 -0.10 -5.19 9.12
C GLY A 203 -0.37 -6.63 8.65
N ALA A 204 -0.38 -7.59 9.56
CA ALA A 204 -0.60 -9.02 9.29
C ALA A 204 -1.46 -9.66 10.38
N HIS A 205 -2.16 -10.73 10.04
CA HIS A 205 -3.12 -11.43 10.89
C HIS A 205 -2.82 -12.92 10.95
N SER A 206 -3.17 -13.54 12.09
CA SER A 206 -3.20 -14.99 12.20
C SER A 206 -4.19 -15.59 11.18
N ASP A 207 -3.78 -16.67 10.53
CA ASP A 207 -4.66 -17.42 9.62
C ASP A 207 -5.60 -18.35 10.37
N THR A 208 -5.35 -18.57 11.69
CA THR A 208 -6.14 -19.48 12.55
C THR A 208 -7.06 -18.75 13.52
N PHE A 209 -6.68 -17.52 13.94
CA PHE A 209 -7.50 -16.72 14.84
C PHE A 209 -8.14 -15.54 14.10
N SER A 210 -9.46 -15.51 14.06
CA SER A 210 -10.21 -14.33 13.59
C SER A 210 -10.29 -13.22 14.63
N THR A 211 -10.13 -13.58 15.94
CA THR A 211 -10.09 -12.64 17.06
C THR A 211 -9.02 -13.09 18.06
N TYR A 212 -8.27 -12.12 18.62
CA TYR A 212 -7.25 -12.38 19.62
C TYR A 212 -7.08 -11.16 20.51
N GLY A 213 -7.09 -11.34 21.85
CA GLY A 213 -6.87 -10.23 22.81
C GLY A 213 -7.85 -9.05 22.66
N GLY A 214 -9.09 -9.32 22.21
CA GLY A 214 -10.07 -8.27 21.89
C GLY A 214 -9.87 -7.57 20.53
N GLY A 215 -8.85 -7.96 19.76
CA GLY A 215 -8.57 -7.48 18.42
C GLY A 215 -8.88 -8.52 17.33
N PRO A 216 -8.64 -8.19 16.05
CA PRO A 216 -9.02 -9.03 14.90
C PRO A 216 -7.98 -10.10 14.54
N GLY A 217 -7.24 -10.65 15.51
CA GLY A 217 -6.17 -11.62 15.26
C GLY A 217 -4.90 -11.03 14.66
N THR A 218 -4.65 -9.75 14.90
CA THR A 218 -3.44 -9.05 14.42
C THR A 218 -2.19 -9.63 15.07
N VAL A 219 -1.21 -9.97 14.25
CA VAL A 219 0.12 -10.43 14.70
C VAL A 219 0.95 -9.23 15.16
N ALA A 220 1.78 -9.43 16.20
CA ALA A 220 2.62 -8.38 16.75
C ALA A 220 4.02 -8.89 17.10
N LEU A 221 4.98 -7.95 17.22
CA LEU A 221 6.23 -8.15 17.93
C LEU A 221 6.04 -7.65 19.36
N HIS A 222 6.37 -8.46 20.36
CA HIS A 222 6.20 -8.10 21.78
C HIS A 222 7.13 -8.92 22.68
N GLY A 223 7.37 -8.44 23.89
CA GLY A 223 8.11 -9.15 24.93
C GLY A 223 7.33 -10.35 25.50
N TRP A 224 8.02 -11.15 26.30
CA TRP A 224 7.42 -12.24 27.04
C TRP A 224 8.17 -12.51 28.35
N PRO A 225 7.46 -12.67 29.51
CA PRO A 225 8.10 -12.79 30.81
C PRO A 225 9.01 -14.03 30.96
N ASP A 226 8.62 -15.16 30.35
CA ASP A 226 9.38 -16.41 30.41
C ASP A 226 10.35 -16.51 29.23
N PRO A 227 11.67 -16.42 29.46
CA PRO A 227 12.68 -16.53 28.41
C PRO A 227 12.74 -17.92 27.75
N ALA A 228 12.13 -18.94 28.35
CA ALA A 228 12.08 -20.29 27.80
C ALA A 228 11.29 -20.39 26.48
N VAL A 229 10.57 -19.33 26.07
CA VAL A 229 9.83 -19.27 24.79
C VAL A 229 10.74 -18.96 23.61
N PHE A 230 11.92 -18.34 23.84
CA PHE A 230 12.83 -18.02 22.76
C PHE A 230 13.45 -19.29 22.15
N GLY A 231 13.50 -19.32 20.82
CA GLY A 231 13.86 -20.51 20.05
C GLY A 231 12.74 -21.56 19.94
N LYS A 232 11.49 -21.24 20.37
CA LYS A 232 10.36 -22.15 20.27
C LYS A 232 9.24 -21.62 19.38
N ALA A 233 8.50 -22.56 18.79
CA ALA A 233 7.25 -22.31 18.07
C ALA A 233 6.09 -22.59 19.04
N SER A 234 5.66 -21.59 19.81
CA SER A 234 4.75 -21.76 20.94
C SER A 234 3.78 -20.60 21.16
N SER A 235 3.75 -19.59 20.28
CA SER A 235 2.79 -18.50 20.35
C SER A 235 1.55 -18.80 19.49
N ASP A 236 0.56 -17.90 19.56
CA ASP A 236 -0.63 -17.92 18.72
C ASP A 236 -0.45 -17.12 17.40
N GLY A 237 0.80 -17.03 16.93
CA GLY A 237 1.17 -16.35 15.69
C GLY A 237 2.06 -15.12 15.89
N CYS A 238 2.05 -14.48 17.06
CA CYS A 238 2.93 -13.36 17.39
C CYS A 238 4.41 -13.78 17.47
N VAL A 239 5.30 -12.83 17.23
CA VAL A 239 6.74 -13.01 17.42
C VAL A 239 7.14 -12.46 18.80
N ARG A 240 7.58 -13.34 19.69
CA ARG A 240 8.04 -13.01 21.03
C ARG A 240 9.52 -12.69 21.00
N VAL A 241 9.89 -11.50 21.44
CA VAL A 241 11.25 -10.97 21.36
C VAL A 241 11.83 -10.71 22.74
N PRO A 242 13.17 -10.88 22.93
CA PRO A 242 13.84 -10.48 24.16
C PRO A 242 13.77 -8.98 24.44
N ASP A 243 13.96 -8.57 25.68
CA ASP A 243 13.82 -7.18 26.12
C ASP A 243 14.74 -6.20 25.39
N ASP A 244 15.96 -6.60 25.07
CA ASP A 244 16.93 -5.77 24.35
C ASP A 244 16.53 -5.62 22.88
N ALA A 245 15.97 -6.67 22.25
CA ALA A 245 15.38 -6.58 20.94
C ALA A 245 14.15 -5.64 20.96
N LEU A 246 13.26 -5.79 21.94
CA LEU A 246 12.05 -4.97 22.06
C LEU A 246 12.42 -3.49 22.23
N ARG A 247 13.44 -3.18 23.05
CA ARG A 247 13.92 -1.80 23.20
C ARG A 247 14.39 -1.18 21.88
N LEU A 248 15.13 -1.93 21.05
CA LEU A 248 15.53 -1.43 19.74
C LEU A 248 14.30 -1.29 18.82
N LEU A 249 13.47 -2.32 18.72
CA LEU A 249 12.27 -2.34 17.84
C LEU A 249 11.32 -1.19 18.16
N ALA A 250 11.16 -0.83 19.42
CA ALA A 250 10.32 0.29 19.87
C ALA A 250 10.82 1.67 19.41
N THR A 251 12.08 1.78 18.99
CA THR A 251 12.64 3.04 18.44
C THR A 251 12.49 3.15 16.93
N LEU A 252 12.08 2.09 16.26
CA LEU A 252 11.98 2.09 14.81
C LEU A 252 10.75 2.86 14.33
N PRO A 253 10.85 3.59 13.21
CA PRO A 253 9.72 4.31 12.64
C PRO A 253 8.55 3.38 12.28
N LEU A 254 7.31 3.87 12.47
CA LEU A 254 6.14 3.22 11.90
C LEU A 254 6.26 3.13 10.37
N GLY A 255 5.69 2.10 9.78
CA GLY A 255 5.87 1.79 8.36
C GLY A 255 7.16 1.01 8.06
N THR A 256 8.05 0.79 9.05
CA THR A 256 9.24 -0.05 8.85
C THR A 256 8.85 -1.45 8.39
N LEU A 257 9.42 -1.88 7.26
CA LEU A 257 9.13 -3.17 6.64
C LEU A 257 9.58 -4.33 7.52
N VAL A 258 8.75 -5.36 7.60
CA VAL A 258 9.00 -6.63 8.29
C VAL A 258 8.79 -7.76 7.30
N HIS A 259 9.81 -8.59 7.08
CA HIS A 259 9.68 -9.86 6.37
C HIS A 259 9.51 -11.00 7.37
N LEU A 260 8.46 -11.75 7.21
CA LEU A 260 8.17 -13.00 7.93
C LEU A 260 8.39 -14.15 6.94
N ARG A 261 9.48 -14.91 7.08
CA ARG A 261 9.93 -15.91 6.09
C ARG A 261 10.00 -17.31 6.67
#